data_489d4c899a3516b6b963c9240bbd519f
#
_entry.id   489d4c899a3516b6b963c9240bbd519f
#
_cell.length_a   1.000
_cell.length_b   1.000
_cell.length_c   1.000
_cell.angle_alpha   90.00
_cell.angle_beta   90.00
_cell.angle_gamma   90.00
#
_symmetry.space_group_name_H-M   'P 1'
#
loop_
_entity.id
_entity.type
_entity.pdbx_description
1 polymer ?
#
loop_
_entity_poly.entity_id
_entity_poly.type
_entity_poly.pdbx_seq_one_letter_code
_entity_poly.pdbx_strand_id
1 'polypeptide(L)'
;MGVMTGSNTAAADMDVAAQALNRDLQDKGFILTTTEDLINWARIGSLHWMTFGLACCAVEMMHTAMPRYDVERYGFAPRASPRQSDVMIVAGTLTNKMAPALRKVYDQMPEPRYVISMGSCANGGGYYHYSYSVVRGCDRIVPVDIYVPGCPPSAEALMYGILQLQRKIRRTGTLVR
;
A
#
# COMPACT_ATOMS: atom_id res chain seq x y z
N MET A 1 38.03 -7.43 18.99
CA MET A 1 36.63 -7.26 19.40
C MET A 1 35.78 -8.01 18.41
N GLY A 2 35.41 -9.26 18.72
CA GLY A 2 34.64 -10.14 17.84
C GLY A 2 33.15 -9.88 18.02
N VAL A 3 32.48 -9.51 16.95
CA VAL A 3 31.01 -9.42 16.90
C VAL A 3 30.47 -10.83 16.68
N MET A 4 29.70 -11.32 17.64
CA MET A 4 29.02 -12.63 17.53
C MET A 4 27.87 -12.54 16.50
N THR A 5 28.05 -13.19 15.37
CA THR A 5 27.03 -13.38 14.32
C THR A 5 26.36 -14.75 14.47
N GLY A 6 25.78 -15.01 15.65
CA GLY A 6 25.20 -16.33 15.95
C GLY A 6 23.68 -16.47 15.84
N SER A 7 22.92 -15.40 15.56
CA SER A 7 21.45 -15.43 15.64
C SER A 7 20.71 -15.60 14.29
N ASN A 8 21.38 -15.41 13.15
CA ASN A 8 20.72 -15.48 11.86
C ASN A 8 20.66 -16.88 11.22
N THR A 9 21.54 -17.80 11.61
CA THR A 9 21.57 -19.15 11.06
C THR A 9 20.44 -20.01 11.60
N ALA A 10 20.15 -19.94 12.89
CA ALA A 10 19.07 -20.73 13.51
C ALA A 10 17.67 -20.36 12.99
N ALA A 11 17.40 -19.07 12.70
CA ALA A 11 16.14 -18.63 12.11
C ALA A 11 16.00 -19.12 10.67
N ALA A 12 17.07 -19.05 9.87
CA ALA A 12 17.09 -19.55 8.50
C ALA A 12 16.90 -21.08 8.43
N ASP A 13 17.51 -21.83 9.35
CA ASP A 13 17.36 -23.29 9.44
C ASP A 13 15.92 -23.68 9.86
N MET A 14 15.29 -22.93 10.74
CA MET A 14 13.87 -23.13 11.11
C MET A 14 12.93 -22.87 9.94
N ASP A 15 13.17 -21.83 9.14
CA ASP A 15 12.37 -21.52 7.96
C ASP A 15 12.49 -22.61 6.88
N VAL A 16 13.69 -23.16 6.67
CA VAL A 16 13.91 -24.26 5.73
C VAL A 16 13.22 -25.54 6.20
N ALA A 17 13.29 -25.86 7.49
CA ALA A 17 12.61 -27.02 8.06
C ALA A 17 11.08 -26.89 7.98
N ALA A 18 10.54 -25.69 8.23
CA ALA A 18 9.10 -25.40 8.10
C ALA A 18 8.65 -25.52 6.64
N GLN A 19 9.45 -25.08 5.68
CA GLN A 19 9.15 -25.23 4.25
C GLN A 19 9.19 -26.70 3.78
N ALA A 20 10.13 -27.50 4.27
CA ALA A 20 10.20 -28.91 3.96
C ALA A 20 8.98 -29.68 4.54
N LEU A 21 8.64 -29.39 5.79
CA LEU A 21 7.45 -29.97 6.45
C LEU A 21 6.15 -29.55 5.73
N ASN A 22 6.08 -28.30 5.25
CA ASN A 22 4.92 -27.82 4.48
C ASN A 22 4.74 -28.58 3.15
N ARG A 23 5.83 -28.95 2.46
CA ARG A 23 5.76 -29.77 1.23
C ARG A 23 5.17 -31.15 1.51
N ASP A 24 5.67 -31.82 2.54
CA ASP A 24 5.19 -33.17 2.92
C ASP A 24 3.73 -33.16 3.39
N LEU A 25 3.26 -32.04 3.96
CA LEU A 25 1.88 -31.90 4.42
C LEU A 25 0.93 -31.42 3.32
N GLN A 26 1.40 -30.72 2.30
CA GLN A 26 0.60 -30.35 1.13
C GLN A 26 0.03 -31.57 0.40
N ASP A 27 0.82 -32.65 0.29
CA ASP A 27 0.37 -33.90 -0.29
C ASP A 27 -0.75 -34.56 0.55
N LYS A 28 -0.84 -34.22 1.84
CA LYS A 28 -1.87 -34.69 2.78
C LYS A 28 -3.02 -33.69 2.97
N GLY A 29 -3.02 -32.57 2.23
CA GLY A 29 -4.07 -31.55 2.30
C GLY A 29 -3.99 -30.59 3.50
N PHE A 30 -2.84 -30.51 4.19
CA PHE A 30 -2.60 -29.57 5.29
C PHE A 30 -1.58 -28.49 4.89
N ILE A 31 -1.80 -27.26 5.33
CA ILE A 31 -0.88 -26.13 5.16
C ILE A 31 -0.48 -25.63 6.54
N LEU A 32 0.81 -25.68 6.86
CA LEU A 32 1.35 -25.01 8.03
C LEU A 32 1.71 -23.57 7.66
N THR A 33 1.20 -22.61 8.42
CA THR A 33 1.49 -21.18 8.27
C THR A 33 1.73 -20.56 9.63
N THR A 34 2.52 -19.50 9.65
CA THR A 34 2.69 -18.71 10.88
C THR A 34 1.44 -17.86 11.11
N THR A 35 1.20 -17.45 12.35
CA THR A 35 0.09 -16.54 12.68
C THR A 35 0.21 -15.20 11.96
N GLU A 36 1.44 -14.72 11.75
CA GLU A 36 1.72 -13.49 10.99
C GLU A 36 1.33 -13.63 9.51
N ASP A 37 1.66 -14.75 8.89
CA ASP A 37 1.29 -15.02 7.49
C ASP A 37 -0.22 -15.09 7.32
N LEU A 38 -0.93 -15.70 8.25
CA LEU A 38 -2.37 -15.76 8.25
C LEU A 38 -3.01 -14.37 8.37
N ILE A 39 -2.51 -13.54 9.28
CA ILE A 39 -2.97 -12.16 9.46
C ILE A 39 -2.67 -11.33 8.22
N ASN A 40 -1.48 -11.44 7.65
CA ASN A 40 -1.10 -10.72 6.44
C ASN A 40 -1.91 -11.17 5.22
N TRP A 41 -2.20 -12.47 5.10
CA TRP A 41 -3.10 -12.99 4.08
C TRP A 41 -4.51 -12.39 4.21
N ALA A 42 -5.07 -12.36 5.41
CA ALA A 42 -6.38 -11.75 5.67
C ALA A 42 -6.39 -10.24 5.34
N ARG A 43 -5.34 -9.51 5.73
CA ARG A 43 -5.19 -8.07 5.41
C ARG A 43 -5.13 -7.82 3.91
N ILE A 44 -4.34 -8.59 3.17
CA ILE A 44 -4.19 -8.45 1.73
C ILE A 44 -5.52 -8.67 1.00
N GLY A 45 -6.33 -9.62 1.48
CA GLY A 45 -7.63 -9.95 0.89
C GLY A 45 -8.76 -8.98 1.25
N SER A 46 -8.53 -8.02 2.16
CA SER A 46 -9.56 -7.08 2.63
C SER A 46 -9.05 -5.66 2.83
N LEU A 47 -8.27 -5.14 1.87
CA LEU A 47 -7.80 -3.77 1.89
C LEU A 47 -8.89 -2.80 1.41
N HIS A 48 -9.18 -1.80 2.22
CA HIS A 48 -10.10 -0.73 1.86
C HIS A 48 -9.32 0.56 1.60
N TRP A 49 -9.59 1.21 0.47
CA TRP A 49 -8.90 2.43 0.09
C TRP A 49 -9.74 3.68 0.32
N MET A 50 -9.12 4.69 0.85
CA MET A 50 -9.69 6.03 0.94
C MET A 50 -9.55 6.74 -0.40
N THR A 51 -10.68 7.18 -0.96
CA THR A 51 -10.74 7.92 -2.23
C THR A 51 -10.37 9.38 -2.00
N PHE A 52 -9.07 9.71 -2.03
CA PHE A 52 -8.60 11.09 -1.91
C PHE A 52 -8.25 11.66 -3.28
N GLY A 53 -9.29 11.90 -4.08
CA GLY A 53 -9.18 12.44 -5.43
C GLY A 53 -9.06 13.95 -5.43
N LEU A 54 -7.95 14.48 -5.96
CA LEU A 54 -7.66 15.92 -5.98
C LEU A 54 -7.69 16.52 -7.38
N ALA A 55 -7.40 15.73 -8.42
CA ALA A 55 -7.32 16.19 -9.81
C ALA A 55 -7.55 15.04 -10.80
N CYS A 56 -6.99 15.14 -12.01
CA CYS A 56 -7.17 14.17 -13.11
C CYS A 56 -6.81 12.73 -12.75
N CYS A 57 -5.85 12.48 -11.87
CA CYS A 57 -5.52 11.13 -11.41
C CYS A 57 -6.72 10.44 -10.72
N ALA A 58 -7.66 11.19 -10.16
CA ALA A 58 -8.87 10.63 -9.57
C ALA A 58 -9.73 9.90 -10.60
N VAL A 59 -9.76 10.34 -11.85
CA VAL A 59 -10.52 9.68 -12.92
C VAL A 59 -9.93 8.30 -13.23
N GLU A 60 -8.61 8.19 -13.32
CA GLU A 60 -7.94 6.91 -13.51
C GLU A 60 -8.07 5.98 -12.29
N MET A 61 -8.10 6.57 -11.08
CA MET A 61 -8.41 5.83 -9.86
C MET A 61 -9.84 5.26 -9.90
N MET A 62 -10.82 6.01 -10.40
CA MET A 62 -12.19 5.52 -10.61
C MET A 62 -12.22 4.42 -11.67
N HIS A 63 -11.46 4.57 -12.77
CA HIS A 63 -11.33 3.55 -13.82
C HIS A 63 -10.87 2.20 -13.26
N THR A 64 -9.96 2.19 -12.29
CA THR A 64 -9.45 0.97 -11.66
C THR A 64 -10.55 0.19 -10.94
N ALA A 65 -11.58 0.88 -10.40
CA ALA A 65 -12.74 0.25 -9.76
C ALA A 65 -13.85 -0.13 -10.75
N MET A 66 -13.77 0.32 -12.01
CA MET A 66 -14.80 0.04 -13.01
C MET A 66 -14.70 -1.40 -13.56
N PRO A 67 -15.76 -1.93 -14.22
CA PRO A 67 -15.87 -3.33 -14.64
C PRO A 67 -14.72 -3.86 -15.50
N ARG A 68 -14.01 -2.99 -16.24
CA ARG A 68 -12.88 -3.41 -17.08
C ARG A 68 -11.72 -3.97 -16.27
N TYR A 69 -11.43 -3.36 -15.11
CA TYR A 69 -10.29 -3.72 -14.26
C TYR A 69 -10.71 -4.43 -13.00
N ASP A 70 -11.84 -4.01 -12.42
CA ASP A 70 -12.49 -4.63 -11.27
C ASP A 70 -11.49 -5.03 -10.16
N VAL A 71 -10.84 -4.03 -9.60
CA VAL A 71 -9.82 -4.24 -8.56
C VAL A 71 -10.40 -4.84 -7.28
N GLU A 72 -11.73 -4.81 -7.10
CA GLU A 72 -12.41 -5.43 -5.95
C GLU A 72 -12.19 -6.95 -5.91
N ARG A 73 -12.02 -7.61 -7.05
CA ARG A 73 -11.66 -9.04 -7.14
C ARG A 73 -10.33 -9.38 -6.46
N TYR A 74 -9.46 -8.39 -6.26
CA TYR A 74 -8.20 -8.53 -5.52
C TYR A 74 -8.34 -8.19 -4.04
N GLY A 75 -9.57 -8.00 -3.53
CA GLY A 75 -9.83 -7.63 -2.15
C GLY A 75 -9.53 -6.15 -1.85
N PHE A 76 -9.65 -5.27 -2.86
CA PHE A 76 -9.33 -3.85 -2.75
C PHE A 76 -10.54 -3.00 -3.12
N ALA A 77 -11.33 -2.58 -2.13
CA ALA A 77 -12.61 -1.89 -2.31
C ALA A 77 -12.57 -0.42 -1.86
N PRO A 78 -13.27 0.51 -2.57
CA PRO A 78 -13.29 1.92 -2.20
C PRO A 78 -14.14 2.17 -0.94
N ARG A 79 -13.67 3.09 -0.10
CA ARG A 79 -14.42 3.61 1.05
C ARG A 79 -14.28 5.13 1.11
N ALA A 80 -15.37 5.80 1.43
CA ALA A 80 -15.39 7.26 1.55
C ALA A 80 -14.92 7.74 2.95
N SER A 81 -15.00 6.89 3.96
CA SER A 81 -14.65 7.24 5.33
C SER A 81 -13.21 6.84 5.66
N PRO A 82 -12.37 7.75 6.21
CA PRO A 82 -11.01 7.42 6.61
C PRO A 82 -10.97 6.38 7.73
N ARG A 83 -11.97 6.34 8.61
CA ARG A 83 -12.06 5.36 9.70
C ARG A 83 -12.34 3.92 9.25
N GLN A 84 -12.77 3.76 8.00
CA GLN A 84 -13.08 2.46 7.37
C GLN A 84 -12.07 2.11 6.28
N SER A 85 -10.95 2.82 6.19
CA SER A 85 -9.97 2.66 5.12
C SER A 85 -8.60 2.35 5.70
N ASP A 86 -7.91 1.41 5.08
CA ASP A 86 -6.56 0.95 5.44
C ASP A 86 -5.49 1.61 4.56
N VAL A 87 -5.88 2.00 3.34
CA VAL A 87 -4.98 2.58 2.33
C VAL A 87 -5.51 3.93 1.89
N MET A 88 -4.64 4.95 1.87
CA MET A 88 -4.94 6.25 1.26
C MET A 88 -4.30 6.33 -0.12
N ILE A 89 -5.09 6.62 -1.15
CA ILE A 89 -4.56 6.95 -2.48
C ILE A 89 -4.63 8.46 -2.67
N VAL A 90 -3.47 9.13 -2.72
CA VAL A 90 -3.39 10.56 -3.02
C VAL A 90 -3.33 10.71 -4.53
N ALA A 91 -4.47 11.02 -5.14
CA ALA A 91 -4.64 11.05 -6.59
C ALA A 91 -4.80 12.48 -7.12
N GLY A 92 -3.69 13.15 -7.38
CA GLY A 92 -3.68 14.47 -8.00
C GLY A 92 -2.78 15.49 -7.33
N THR A 93 -2.97 16.76 -7.68
CA THR A 93 -2.16 17.88 -7.22
C THR A 93 -2.52 18.27 -5.79
N LEU A 94 -1.54 18.17 -4.89
CA LEU A 94 -1.71 18.61 -3.51
C LEU A 94 -1.34 20.09 -3.38
N THR A 95 -2.32 20.91 -3.01
CA THR A 95 -2.11 22.34 -2.75
C THR A 95 -1.76 22.60 -1.28
N ASN A 96 -1.08 23.73 -1.01
CA ASN A 96 -0.76 24.15 0.35
C ASN A 96 -2.00 24.28 1.25
N LYS A 97 -3.13 24.72 0.68
CA LYS A 97 -4.40 24.82 1.41
C LYS A 97 -5.02 23.46 1.72
N MET A 98 -4.78 22.46 0.87
CA MET A 98 -5.31 21.10 1.06
C MET A 98 -4.40 20.22 1.93
N ALA A 99 -3.12 20.55 2.07
CA ALA A 99 -2.17 19.77 2.85
C ALA A 99 -2.60 19.53 4.30
N PRO A 100 -3.12 20.49 5.06
CA PRO A 100 -3.64 20.25 6.40
C PRO A 100 -4.82 19.26 6.43
N ALA A 101 -5.70 19.32 5.42
CA ALA A 101 -6.83 18.40 5.29
C ALA A 101 -6.34 16.96 5.00
N LEU A 102 -5.34 16.81 4.11
CA LEU A 102 -4.71 15.51 3.85
C LEU A 102 -4.15 14.90 5.14
N ARG A 103 -3.39 15.69 5.90
CA ARG A 103 -2.82 15.24 7.16
C ARG A 103 -3.90 14.83 8.17
N LYS A 104 -4.94 15.64 8.32
CA LYS A 104 -6.06 15.35 9.21
C LYS A 104 -6.78 14.04 8.84
N VAL A 105 -7.02 13.82 7.54
CA VAL A 105 -7.65 12.58 7.05
C VAL A 105 -6.75 11.38 7.32
N TYR A 106 -5.44 11.51 7.08
CA TYR A 106 -4.46 10.45 7.37
C TYR A 106 -4.44 10.08 8.85
N ASP A 107 -4.47 11.07 9.75
CA ASP A 107 -4.46 10.84 11.20
C ASP A 107 -5.77 10.18 11.70
N GLN A 108 -6.86 10.27 10.94
CA GLN A 108 -8.14 9.61 11.24
C GLN A 108 -8.21 8.15 10.77
N MET A 109 -7.25 7.70 9.97
CA MET A 109 -7.20 6.30 9.53
C MET A 109 -6.70 5.39 10.67
N PRO A 110 -7.31 4.20 10.85
CA PRO A 110 -6.82 3.24 11.82
C PRO A 110 -5.46 2.66 11.40
N GLU A 111 -4.68 2.18 12.34
CA GLU A 111 -3.46 1.42 12.05
C GLU A 111 -3.79 -0.09 11.91
N PRO A 112 -3.09 -0.80 11.03
CA PRO A 112 -2.03 -0.35 10.10
C PRO A 112 -2.59 0.40 8.89
N ARG A 113 -1.97 1.53 8.53
CA ARG A 113 -2.36 2.40 7.42
C ARG A 113 -1.24 2.55 6.40
N TYR A 114 -1.61 2.61 5.13
CA TYR A 114 -0.68 2.68 4.00
C TYR A 114 -1.03 3.84 3.09
N VAL A 115 -0.04 4.38 2.38
CA VAL A 115 -0.24 5.50 1.45
C VAL A 115 0.35 5.18 0.09
N ILE A 116 -0.47 5.33 -0.94
CA ILE A 116 -0.06 5.29 -2.35
C ILE A 116 -0.09 6.72 -2.89
N SER A 117 1.05 7.19 -3.36
CA SER A 117 1.16 8.46 -4.09
C SER A 117 0.98 8.21 -5.57
N MET A 118 -0.13 8.70 -6.14
CA MET A 118 -0.50 8.47 -7.52
C MET A 118 -0.27 9.70 -8.38
N GLY A 119 0.58 9.53 -9.39
CA GLY A 119 0.87 10.52 -10.40
C GLY A 119 1.95 11.52 -10.03
N SER A 120 2.51 12.16 -11.03
CA SER A 120 3.66 13.07 -10.89
C SER A 120 3.37 14.25 -9.95
N CYS A 121 2.12 14.73 -9.90
CA CYS A 121 1.74 15.85 -9.03
C CYS A 121 1.83 15.46 -7.54
N ALA A 122 1.31 14.30 -7.17
CA ALA A 122 1.40 13.80 -5.80
C ALA A 122 2.84 13.40 -5.44
N ASN A 123 3.59 12.83 -6.40
CA ASN A 123 4.96 12.35 -6.17
C ASN A 123 5.96 13.51 -5.92
N GLY A 124 5.84 14.62 -6.64
CA GLY A 124 6.83 15.69 -6.55
C GLY A 124 6.36 17.06 -7.06
N GLY A 125 5.06 17.30 -7.16
CA GLY A 125 4.50 18.52 -7.73
C GLY A 125 4.27 18.45 -9.24
N GLY A 126 4.93 17.55 -9.95
CA GLY A 126 4.75 17.29 -11.37
C GLY A 126 4.89 18.53 -12.26
N TYR A 127 3.92 18.75 -13.14
CA TYR A 127 3.87 19.91 -14.02
C TYR A 127 3.83 21.25 -13.27
N TYR A 128 3.28 21.23 -12.02
CA TYR A 128 3.12 22.42 -11.17
C TYR A 128 4.18 22.56 -10.09
N HIS A 129 5.35 21.92 -10.27
CA HIS A 129 6.41 21.87 -9.25
C HIS A 129 6.87 23.24 -8.77
N TYR A 130 6.94 24.23 -9.66
CA TYR A 130 7.37 25.58 -9.35
C TYR A 130 6.25 26.54 -8.95
N SER A 131 5.00 26.05 -8.88
CA SER A 131 3.89 26.87 -8.44
C SER A 131 4.01 27.20 -6.95
N TYR A 132 3.69 28.43 -6.59
CA TYR A 132 3.69 28.89 -5.19
C TYR A 132 2.60 28.21 -4.33
N SER A 133 1.56 27.67 -4.95
CA SER A 133 0.41 27.09 -4.26
C SER A 133 0.46 25.57 -4.08
N VAL A 134 1.44 24.90 -4.69
CA VAL A 134 1.53 23.44 -4.75
C VAL A 134 2.60 22.89 -3.81
N VAL A 135 2.27 21.82 -3.09
CA VAL A 135 3.24 21.06 -2.28
C VAL A 135 4.06 20.16 -3.19
N ARG A 136 5.36 20.23 -3.07
CA ARG A 136 6.32 19.46 -3.88
C ARG A 136 6.51 18.04 -3.36
N GLY A 137 5.44 17.23 -3.47
CA GLY A 137 5.38 15.86 -2.99
C GLY A 137 4.52 15.70 -1.74
N CYS A 138 3.63 14.72 -1.74
CA CYS A 138 2.79 14.41 -0.58
C CYS A 138 3.56 13.72 0.55
N ASP A 139 4.75 13.19 0.25
CA ASP A 139 5.70 12.59 1.21
C ASP A 139 6.20 13.59 2.27
N ARG A 140 6.10 14.88 1.99
CA ARG A 140 6.39 15.94 2.97
C ARG A 140 5.34 16.07 4.07
N ILE A 141 4.15 15.52 3.84
CA ILE A 141 3.00 15.64 4.75
C ILE A 141 2.68 14.29 5.41
N VAL A 142 2.71 13.20 4.62
CA VAL A 142 2.40 11.84 5.06
C VAL A 142 3.45 10.86 4.55
N PRO A 143 3.77 9.79 5.29
CA PRO A 143 4.70 8.76 4.82
C PRO A 143 4.09 8.01 3.64
N VAL A 144 4.85 7.85 2.56
CA VAL A 144 4.43 7.17 1.33
C VAL A 144 5.05 5.79 1.25
N ASP A 145 4.22 4.79 0.96
CA ASP A 145 4.66 3.40 0.81
C ASP A 145 4.99 3.03 -0.63
N ILE A 146 4.18 3.48 -1.56
CA ILE A 146 4.30 3.18 -2.99
C ILE A 146 4.10 4.46 -3.81
N TYR A 147 4.97 4.65 -4.79
CA TYR A 147 4.85 5.73 -5.77
C TYR A 147 4.44 5.16 -7.13
N VAL A 148 3.40 5.73 -7.72
CA VAL A 148 2.93 5.37 -9.06
C VAL A 148 3.21 6.54 -10.01
N PRO A 149 4.17 6.43 -10.94
CA PRO A 149 4.51 7.49 -11.87
C PRO A 149 3.50 7.59 -13.00
N GLY A 150 3.34 8.79 -13.56
CA GLY A 150 2.48 9.10 -14.70
C GLY A 150 1.78 10.45 -14.56
N CYS A 151 1.17 10.94 -15.64
CA CYS A 151 0.45 12.22 -15.64
C CYS A 151 -0.74 12.21 -16.62
N PRO A 152 -1.87 11.61 -16.25
CA PRO A 152 -2.07 10.64 -15.17
C PRO A 152 -1.45 9.27 -15.48
N PRO A 153 -1.14 8.46 -14.46
CA PRO A 153 -0.82 7.05 -14.69
C PRO A 153 -2.07 6.31 -15.17
N SER A 154 -1.90 5.30 -16.00
CA SER A 154 -3.02 4.47 -16.42
C SER A 154 -3.59 3.64 -15.27
N ALA A 155 -4.82 3.15 -15.41
CA ALA A 155 -5.46 2.30 -14.42
C ALA A 155 -4.63 1.02 -14.15
N GLU A 156 -3.96 0.46 -15.20
CA GLU A 156 -3.06 -0.68 -15.06
C GLU A 156 -1.82 -0.35 -14.21
N ALA A 157 -1.27 0.86 -14.37
CA ALA A 157 -0.12 1.29 -13.57
C ALA A 157 -0.51 1.43 -12.10
N LEU A 158 -1.71 1.95 -11.79
CA LEU A 158 -2.22 1.99 -10.43
C LEU A 158 -2.47 0.58 -9.89
N MET A 159 -3.09 -0.30 -10.66
CA MET A 159 -3.29 -1.71 -10.28
C MET A 159 -1.97 -2.40 -9.96
N TYR A 160 -0.94 -2.17 -10.77
CA TYR A 160 0.41 -2.67 -10.47
C TYR A 160 0.95 -2.13 -9.14
N GLY A 161 0.74 -0.83 -8.86
CA GLY A 161 1.09 -0.21 -7.58
C GLY A 161 0.39 -0.86 -6.38
N ILE A 162 -0.90 -1.19 -6.53
CA ILE A 162 -1.69 -1.91 -5.52
C ILE A 162 -1.11 -3.31 -5.27
N LEU A 163 -0.79 -4.04 -6.34
CA LEU A 163 -0.17 -5.37 -6.23
C LEU A 163 1.22 -5.30 -5.56
N GLN A 164 1.98 -4.23 -5.81
CA GLN A 164 3.26 -4.00 -5.12
C GLN A 164 3.05 -3.72 -3.62
N LEU A 165 2.01 -2.95 -3.26
CA LEU A 165 1.66 -2.74 -1.85
C LEU A 165 1.30 -4.07 -1.17
N GLN A 166 0.49 -4.91 -1.80
CA GLN A 166 0.16 -6.24 -1.29
C GLN A 166 1.41 -7.11 -1.08
N ARG A 167 2.36 -7.07 -2.03
CA ARG A 167 3.66 -7.76 -1.89
C ARG A 167 4.49 -7.19 -0.73
N LYS A 168 4.47 -5.87 -0.53
CA LYS A 168 5.13 -5.21 0.59
C LYS A 168 4.56 -5.69 1.93
N ILE A 169 3.23 -5.69 2.07
CA ILE A 169 2.55 -6.17 3.28
C ILE A 169 2.92 -7.61 3.60
N ARG A 170 2.93 -8.48 2.57
CA ARG A 170 3.31 -9.90 2.73
C ARG A 170 4.73 -10.08 3.23
N ARG A 171 5.67 -9.24 2.79
CA ARG A 171 7.10 -9.34 3.16
C ARG A 171 7.42 -8.71 4.51
N THR A 172 6.68 -7.69 4.91
CA THR A 172 7.04 -6.88 6.10
C THR A 172 6.72 -7.60 7.40
N GLY A 173 5.84 -8.61 7.40
CA GLY A 173 5.60 -9.53 8.51
C GLY A 173 5.34 -8.87 9.87
N THR A 174 4.77 -7.66 9.92
CA THR A 174 4.62 -6.92 11.17
C THR A 174 3.17 -6.89 11.63
N LEU A 175 2.93 -7.43 12.82
CA LEU A 175 1.69 -7.23 13.57
C LEU A 175 1.51 -5.76 13.98
N VAL A 176 2.63 -5.05 14.14
CA VAL A 176 2.68 -3.64 14.52
C VAL A 176 3.63 -2.92 13.54
N ARG A 177 3.16 -1.83 12.96
CA ARG A 177 3.95 -0.93 12.12
C ARG A 177 4.33 0.32 12.90
#